data_0eca8ec1efb8740932af58df59a6a8c4
#
_entry.id   0eca8ec1efb8740932af58df59a6a8c4
#
_cell.length_a   1.000
_cell.length_b   1.000
_cell.length_c   1.000
_cell.angle_alpha   90.00
_cell.angle_beta   90.00
_cell.angle_gamma   90.00
#
_symmetry.space_group_name_H-M   'P 1'
#
loop_
_entity.id
_entity.type
_entity.pdbx_description
1 polymer ?
#
loop_
_entity_poly.entity_id
_entity_poly.type
_entity_poly.pdbx_seq_one_letter_code
_entity_poly.pdbx_strand_id
1 'polypeptide(L)'
;MFSKDDSSQLDSVVALYLAGDGNEARWDFLQHPVTMFSRRFRNILDAYEPGLFFQEVVLIHKESSRQYRYVHTLMDQLDAVGSQTEYYPNGTVKRLVLDSGKIGQHNLFLLKGNQRKDPIVSLPLAESLLRRRPMGIHFEEVEVQ
;
A
#
# COMPACT_ATOMS: atom_id res chain seq x y z
N MET A 1 -1.51 -10.08 -9.83
CA MET A 1 -0.89 -9.03 -9.01
C MET A 1 0.57 -9.34 -8.81
N PHE A 2 1.43 -8.36 -9.04
CA PHE A 2 2.87 -8.54 -8.87
C PHE A 2 3.23 -8.57 -7.38
N SER A 3 4.21 -9.41 -7.05
CA SER A 3 4.81 -9.47 -5.72
C SER A 3 6.24 -8.93 -5.79
N LYS A 4 6.88 -8.80 -4.64
CA LYS A 4 8.28 -8.37 -4.56
C LYS A 4 9.21 -9.34 -5.31
N ASP A 5 8.87 -10.62 -5.32
CA ASP A 5 9.66 -11.64 -6.01
C ASP A 5 9.58 -11.52 -7.53
N ASP A 6 8.54 -10.87 -8.04
CA ASP A 6 8.35 -10.65 -9.46
C ASP A 6 8.98 -9.35 -9.96
N SER A 7 9.67 -8.62 -9.10
CA SER A 7 10.22 -7.29 -9.42
C SER A 7 11.14 -7.26 -10.64
N SER A 8 11.85 -8.37 -10.91
CA SER A 8 12.75 -8.49 -12.06
C SER A 8 12.00 -8.46 -13.40
N GLN A 9 10.69 -8.70 -13.39
CA GLN A 9 9.85 -8.70 -14.59
C GLN A 9 9.19 -7.33 -14.85
N LEU A 10 9.38 -6.37 -13.95
CA LEU A 10 8.78 -5.07 -14.05
C LEU A 10 9.62 -4.13 -14.90
N ASP A 11 8.97 -3.38 -15.77
CA ASP A 11 9.60 -2.29 -16.50
C ASP A 11 9.98 -1.16 -15.54
N SER A 12 10.98 -0.36 -15.90
CA SER A 12 11.42 0.77 -15.08
C SER A 12 10.37 1.85 -14.93
N VAL A 13 9.55 2.06 -15.96
CA VAL A 13 8.44 3.02 -15.97
C VAL A 13 7.25 2.43 -16.72
N VAL A 14 6.08 2.57 -16.14
CA VAL A 14 4.82 2.16 -16.76
C VAL A 14 3.94 3.37 -16.96
N ALA A 15 3.36 3.52 -18.13
CA ALA A 15 2.39 4.55 -18.44
C ALA A 15 0.98 3.94 -18.45
N LEU A 16 0.07 4.54 -17.71
CA LEU A 16 -1.35 4.16 -17.65
C LEU A 16 -2.21 5.36 -18.01
N TYR A 17 -3.34 5.11 -18.67
CA TYR A 17 -4.27 6.15 -19.04
C TYR A 17 -5.46 6.19 -18.10
N LEU A 18 -5.81 7.40 -17.64
CA LEU A 18 -7.00 7.61 -16.82
C LEU A 18 -8.20 7.87 -17.74
N ALA A 19 -9.29 7.19 -17.40
CA ALA A 19 -10.61 7.47 -18.00
C ALA A 19 -11.38 8.48 -17.13
N GLY A 20 -12.44 9.04 -17.68
CA GLY A 20 -13.32 9.96 -16.96
C GLY A 20 -12.71 11.34 -16.76
N ASP A 21 -13.02 11.94 -15.62
CA ASP A 21 -12.61 13.33 -15.32
C ASP A 21 -11.20 13.45 -14.71
N GLY A 22 -10.56 12.33 -14.44
CA GLY A 22 -9.22 12.31 -13.85
C GLY A 22 -9.15 12.69 -12.38
N ASN A 23 -10.27 12.78 -11.67
CA ASN A 23 -10.29 13.17 -10.26
C ASN A 23 -9.49 12.24 -9.36
N GLU A 24 -9.40 10.96 -9.71
CA GLU A 24 -8.64 9.96 -8.97
C GLU A 24 -7.15 10.32 -8.89
N ALA A 25 -6.62 11.05 -9.87
CA ALA A 25 -5.24 11.47 -9.89
C ALA A 25 -4.88 12.49 -8.79
N ARG A 26 -5.85 13.00 -8.05
CA ARG A 26 -5.61 13.86 -6.87
C ARG A 26 -5.24 13.06 -5.64
N TRP A 27 -5.49 11.75 -5.65
CA TRP A 27 -5.29 10.92 -4.48
C TRP A 27 -3.83 10.47 -4.40
N ASP A 28 -3.33 10.42 -3.19
CA ASP A 28 -1.96 10.01 -2.90
C ASP A 28 -1.80 8.51 -2.76
N PHE A 29 -2.91 7.77 -2.75
CA PHE A 29 -2.93 6.33 -2.62
C PHE A 29 -4.01 5.75 -3.51
N LEU A 30 -3.62 4.81 -4.36
CA LEU A 30 -4.52 4.08 -5.26
C LEU A 30 -4.23 2.58 -5.13
N GLN A 31 -5.29 1.78 -5.22
CA GLN A 31 -5.17 0.32 -5.14
C GLN A 31 -5.47 -0.38 -6.46
N HIS A 32 -5.90 0.35 -7.46
CA HIS A 32 -6.23 -0.19 -8.77
C HIS A 32 -5.52 0.59 -9.88
N PRO A 33 -4.95 -0.12 -10.87
CA PRO A 33 -4.92 -1.57 -11.05
C PRO A 33 -3.95 -2.28 -10.10
N VAL A 34 -3.06 -1.55 -9.45
CA VAL A 34 -2.10 -2.05 -8.47
C VAL A 34 -1.97 -1.04 -7.32
N THR A 35 -1.37 -1.45 -6.22
CA THR A 35 -1.13 -0.55 -5.08
C THR A 35 -0.07 0.49 -5.45
N MET A 36 -0.47 1.75 -5.44
CA MET A 36 0.39 2.87 -5.79
C MET A 36 0.27 3.99 -4.77
N PHE A 37 1.40 4.59 -4.46
CA PHE A 37 1.47 5.84 -3.70
C PHE A 37 1.96 6.96 -4.62
N SER A 38 1.58 8.19 -4.33
CA SER A 38 2.17 9.34 -5.02
C SER A 38 3.68 9.31 -4.88
N ARG A 39 4.39 9.65 -5.95
CA ARG A 39 5.86 9.61 -5.97
C ARG A 39 6.49 10.45 -4.85
N ARG A 40 5.82 11.49 -4.39
CA ARG A 40 6.32 12.33 -3.28
C ARG A 40 6.52 11.55 -1.98
N PHE A 41 5.89 10.38 -1.83
CA PHE A 41 6.03 9.54 -0.64
C PHE A 41 7.14 8.50 -0.77
N ARG A 42 7.75 8.34 -1.94
CA ARG A 42 8.74 7.27 -2.17
C ARG A 42 9.84 7.28 -1.13
N ASN A 43 10.45 8.43 -0.88
CA ASN A 43 11.58 8.53 0.02
C ASN A 43 11.22 8.16 1.46
N ILE A 44 10.04 8.56 1.93
CA ILE A 44 9.62 8.25 3.28
C ILE A 44 9.26 6.77 3.43
N LEU A 45 8.61 6.19 2.44
CA LEU A 45 8.32 4.75 2.44
C LEU A 45 9.61 3.94 2.48
N ASP A 46 10.58 4.32 1.66
CA ASP A 46 11.88 3.64 1.61
C ASP A 46 12.67 3.82 2.92
N ALA A 47 12.56 4.97 3.57
CA ALA A 47 13.22 5.23 4.84
C ALA A 47 12.67 4.35 5.96
N TYR A 48 11.35 4.14 6.03
CA TYR A 48 10.73 3.32 7.06
C TYR A 48 10.76 1.84 6.77
N GLU A 49 10.73 1.46 5.49
CA GLU A 49 10.77 0.05 5.09
C GLU A 49 11.83 -0.11 3.99
N PRO A 50 13.12 -0.18 4.37
CA PRO A 50 14.20 -0.41 3.40
C PRO A 50 14.02 -1.74 2.67
N GLY A 51 14.32 -1.75 1.40
CA GLY A 51 14.20 -2.95 0.58
C GLY A 51 12.86 -3.11 -0.13
N LEU A 52 11.97 -2.11 -0.04
CA LEU A 52 10.80 -2.07 -0.92
C LEU A 52 11.25 -1.92 -2.37
N PHE A 53 10.53 -2.56 -3.27
CA PHE A 53 10.67 -2.30 -4.69
C PHE A 53 9.62 -1.31 -5.15
N PHE A 54 10.08 -0.34 -5.93
CA PHE A 54 9.21 0.67 -6.52
C PHE A 54 9.34 0.63 -8.03
N GLN A 55 8.20 0.63 -8.70
CA GLN A 55 8.14 0.87 -10.13
C GLN A 55 7.47 2.22 -10.37
N GLU A 56 8.11 3.08 -11.13
CA GLU A 56 7.52 4.37 -11.47
C GLU A 56 6.34 4.18 -12.40
N VAL A 57 5.24 4.87 -12.10
CA VAL A 57 4.01 4.86 -12.87
C VAL A 57 3.66 6.29 -13.21
N VAL A 58 3.36 6.54 -14.48
CA VAL A 58 2.83 7.81 -14.95
C VAL A 58 1.37 7.60 -15.34
N LEU A 59 0.46 8.28 -14.65
CA LEU A 59 -0.94 8.31 -15.04
C LEU A 59 -1.18 9.51 -15.95
N ILE A 60 -1.74 9.25 -17.11
CA ILE A 60 -2.00 10.27 -18.13
C ILE A 60 -3.49 10.44 -18.28
N HIS A 61 -3.99 11.67 -18.04
CA HIS A 61 -5.37 12.01 -18.33
C HIS A 61 -5.49 12.40 -19.80
N LYS A 62 -6.21 11.59 -20.56
CA LYS A 62 -6.26 11.73 -22.04
C LYS A 62 -6.73 13.10 -22.51
N GLU A 63 -7.77 13.63 -21.91
CA GLU A 63 -8.37 14.89 -22.36
C GLU A 63 -7.49 16.11 -22.10
N SER A 64 -6.87 16.18 -20.91
CA SER A 64 -6.04 17.31 -20.50
C SER A 64 -4.57 17.12 -20.80
N SER A 65 -4.13 15.91 -21.12
CA SER A 65 -2.73 15.51 -21.25
C SER A 65 -1.90 15.71 -19.97
N ARG A 66 -2.55 15.89 -18.83
CA ARG A 66 -1.87 15.99 -17.54
C ARG A 66 -1.27 14.66 -17.15
N GLN A 67 -0.10 14.71 -16.55
CA GLN A 67 0.62 13.56 -16.06
C GLN A 67 0.73 13.63 -14.55
N TYR A 68 0.49 12.48 -13.90
CA TYR A 68 0.59 12.33 -12.45
C TYR A 68 1.54 11.19 -12.15
N ARG A 69 2.47 11.40 -11.23
CA ARG A 69 3.52 10.43 -10.94
C ARG A 69 3.24 9.67 -9.67
N TYR A 70 3.29 8.35 -9.79
CA TYR A 70 3.08 7.40 -8.71
C TYR A 70 4.22 6.40 -8.66
N VAL A 71 4.28 5.65 -7.57
CA VAL A 71 5.15 4.48 -7.46
C VAL A 71 4.31 3.26 -7.12
N HIS A 72 4.36 2.27 -7.99
CA HIS A 72 3.84 0.95 -7.68
C HIS A 72 4.75 0.36 -6.62
N THR A 73 4.20 0.06 -5.46
CA THR A 73 4.97 -0.34 -4.30
C THR A 73 4.78 -1.83 -4.05
N LEU A 74 5.86 -2.58 -4.16
CA LEU A 74 5.89 -4.01 -3.91
C LEU A 74 6.32 -4.25 -2.46
N MET A 75 5.41 -4.81 -1.68
CA MET A 75 5.57 -5.02 -0.25
C MET A 75 5.70 -6.50 0.09
N ASP A 76 6.40 -6.80 1.17
CA ASP A 76 6.44 -8.14 1.72
C ASP A 76 5.08 -8.54 2.28
N GLN A 77 4.76 -9.83 2.16
CA GLN A 77 3.61 -10.42 2.81
C GLN A 77 4.08 -11.09 4.10
N LEU A 78 3.46 -10.72 5.23
CA LEU A 78 3.79 -11.30 6.52
C LEU A 78 2.63 -12.15 7.04
N ASP A 79 2.96 -13.31 7.58
CA ASP A 79 2.03 -14.14 8.33
C ASP A 79 1.95 -13.63 9.77
N ALA A 80 1.33 -12.47 9.94
CA ALA A 80 1.31 -11.75 11.21
C ALA A 80 -0.06 -11.70 11.87
N VAL A 81 -1.01 -12.52 11.42
CA VAL A 81 -2.32 -12.63 12.06
C VAL A 81 -2.16 -13.30 13.42
N GLY A 82 -2.63 -12.63 14.47
CA GLY A 82 -2.51 -13.12 15.83
C GLY A 82 -3.58 -14.15 16.19
N SER A 83 -3.29 -14.97 17.20
CA SER A 83 -4.19 -16.01 17.68
C SER A 83 -5.49 -15.47 18.29
N GLN A 84 -5.51 -14.22 18.72
CA GLN A 84 -6.70 -13.59 19.28
C GLN A 84 -7.67 -13.04 18.22
N THR A 85 -7.34 -13.20 16.94
CA THR A 85 -8.24 -12.81 15.84
C THR A 85 -9.52 -13.63 15.91
N GLU A 86 -10.65 -12.93 15.77
CA GLU A 86 -11.98 -13.55 15.78
C GLU A 86 -12.52 -13.68 14.38
N TYR A 87 -13.20 -14.79 14.12
CA TYR A 87 -13.78 -15.11 12.83
C TYR A 87 -15.27 -15.32 12.93
N TYR A 88 -15.99 -15.00 11.86
CA TYR A 88 -17.37 -15.41 11.69
C TYR A 88 -17.45 -16.90 11.35
N PRO A 89 -18.62 -17.55 11.50
CA PRO A 89 -18.77 -18.97 11.18
C PRO A 89 -18.40 -19.35 9.74
N ASN A 90 -18.53 -18.39 8.81
CA ASN A 90 -18.12 -18.59 7.40
C ASN A 90 -16.61 -18.46 7.15
N GLY A 91 -15.81 -18.22 8.18
CA GLY A 91 -14.36 -18.08 8.08
C GLY A 91 -13.86 -16.67 7.78
N THR A 92 -14.74 -15.69 7.56
CA THR A 92 -14.31 -14.32 7.37
C THR A 92 -13.92 -13.67 8.71
N VAL A 93 -13.02 -12.70 8.65
CA VAL A 93 -12.51 -12.03 9.86
C VAL A 93 -13.57 -11.13 10.46
N LYS A 94 -13.88 -11.35 11.73
CA LYS A 94 -14.76 -10.49 12.52
C LYS A 94 -13.97 -9.37 13.20
N ARG A 95 -12.85 -9.74 13.85
CA ARG A 95 -11.97 -8.80 14.54
C ARG A 95 -10.52 -9.22 14.31
N LEU A 96 -9.80 -8.41 13.58
CA LEU A 96 -8.40 -8.67 13.29
C LEU A 96 -7.52 -8.25 14.44
N VAL A 97 -6.64 -9.15 14.87
CA VAL A 97 -5.61 -8.87 15.86
C VAL A 97 -4.27 -9.34 15.28
N LEU A 98 -3.29 -8.46 15.26
CA LEU A 98 -1.97 -8.76 14.75
C LEU A 98 -1.06 -9.26 15.88
N ASP A 99 -0.05 -10.05 15.51
CA ASP A 99 0.96 -10.55 16.42
C ASP A 99 2.22 -9.69 16.34
N SER A 100 2.55 -8.96 17.40
CA SER A 100 3.70 -8.05 17.42
C SER A 100 5.04 -8.75 17.18
N GLY A 101 5.18 -9.97 17.68
CA GLY A 101 6.38 -10.75 17.45
C GLY A 101 6.59 -11.13 15.99
N LYS A 102 5.50 -11.40 15.27
CA LYS A 102 5.54 -11.73 13.85
C LYS A 102 5.73 -10.51 12.96
N ILE A 103 5.23 -9.34 13.38
CA ILE A 103 5.48 -8.08 12.66
C ILE A 103 6.95 -7.73 12.70
N GLY A 104 7.61 -7.94 13.83
CA GLY A 104 9.01 -7.58 14.00
C GLY A 104 9.23 -6.08 13.81
N GLN A 105 10.19 -5.74 12.97
CA GLN A 105 10.54 -4.34 12.70
C GLN A 105 9.95 -3.80 11.40
N HIS A 106 9.01 -4.52 10.80
CA HIS A 106 8.36 -4.05 9.59
C HIS A 106 7.45 -2.85 9.85
N ASN A 107 7.53 -1.87 8.99
CA ASN A 107 6.72 -0.65 9.06
C ASN A 107 5.67 -0.56 7.95
N LEU A 108 5.81 -1.35 6.90
CA LEU A 108 4.89 -1.40 5.78
C LEU A 108 4.89 -2.80 5.18
N PHE A 109 3.74 -3.44 5.19
CA PHE A 109 3.63 -4.82 4.70
C PHE A 109 2.17 -5.15 4.36
N LEU A 110 1.99 -6.29 3.68
CA LEU A 110 0.68 -6.90 3.46
C LEU A 110 0.53 -8.12 4.37
N LEU A 111 -0.69 -8.39 4.81
CA LEU A 111 -0.97 -9.62 5.55
C LEU A 111 -1.14 -10.80 4.59
N LYS A 112 -0.40 -11.87 4.86
CA LYS A 112 -0.55 -13.13 4.13
C LYS A 112 -1.89 -13.76 4.48
N GLY A 113 -2.61 -14.24 3.46
CA GLY A 113 -3.89 -14.92 3.64
C GLY A 113 -5.05 -14.00 4.02
N ASN A 114 -4.84 -12.70 4.09
CA ASN A 114 -5.91 -11.75 4.35
C ASN A 114 -6.73 -11.53 3.08
N GLN A 115 -8.05 -11.54 3.22
CA GLN A 115 -8.96 -11.24 2.12
C GLN A 115 -8.92 -9.76 1.74
N ARG A 116 -8.69 -8.88 2.72
CA ARG A 116 -8.44 -7.45 2.48
C ARG A 116 -6.96 -7.29 2.18
N LYS A 117 -6.68 -6.66 1.05
CA LYS A 117 -5.30 -6.43 0.60
C LYS A 117 -4.81 -5.02 0.90
N ASP A 118 -5.36 -4.42 1.95
CA ASP A 118 -4.92 -3.12 2.42
C ASP A 118 -3.54 -3.23 3.05
N PRO A 119 -2.62 -2.33 2.71
CA PRO A 119 -1.34 -2.29 3.39
C PRO A 119 -1.49 -2.00 4.89
N ILE A 120 -0.63 -2.62 5.67
CA ILE A 120 -0.50 -2.33 7.10
C ILE A 120 0.71 -1.42 7.28
N VAL A 121 0.51 -0.35 8.04
CA VAL A 121 1.59 0.61 8.35
C VAL A 121 1.78 0.70 9.86
N SER A 122 3.02 0.90 10.27
CA SER A 122 3.31 1.20 11.68
C SER A 122 2.80 2.59 12.05
N LEU A 123 2.59 2.82 13.34
CA LEU A 123 2.17 4.14 13.82
C LEU A 123 3.17 5.24 13.44
N PRO A 124 4.50 5.06 13.60
CA PRO A 124 5.46 6.08 13.17
C PRO A 124 5.36 6.42 11.67
N LEU A 125 5.18 5.40 10.82
CA LEU A 125 5.02 5.66 9.38
C LEU A 125 3.70 6.37 9.09
N ALA A 126 2.61 5.94 9.71
CA ALA A 126 1.31 6.59 9.55
C ALA A 126 1.37 8.07 9.94
N GLU A 127 1.98 8.39 11.08
CA GLU A 127 2.17 9.76 11.53
C GLU A 127 3.00 10.59 10.55
N SER A 128 4.08 10.01 10.02
CA SER A 128 4.92 10.67 9.02
C SER A 128 4.17 10.95 7.73
N LEU A 129 3.32 10.03 7.29
CA LEU A 129 2.46 10.24 6.12
C LEU A 129 1.44 11.35 6.39
N LEU A 130 0.79 11.32 7.56
CA LEU A 130 -0.21 12.32 7.93
C LEU A 130 0.36 13.74 8.01
N ARG A 131 1.60 13.91 8.44
CA ARG A 131 2.26 15.21 8.46
C ARG A 131 2.40 15.84 7.08
N ARG A 132 2.36 15.04 6.03
CA ARG A 132 2.45 15.49 4.64
C ARG A 132 1.10 15.79 4.02
N ARG A 133 0.04 15.77 4.84
CA ARG A 133 -1.33 16.08 4.43
C ARG A 133 -1.76 15.30 3.19
N PRO A 134 -1.80 13.97 3.27
CA PRO A 134 -2.19 13.15 2.13
C PRO A 134 -3.66 13.32 1.80
N MET A 135 -3.98 13.15 0.51
CA MET A 135 -5.35 13.09 0.03
C MET A 135 -5.70 11.65 -0.35
N GLY A 136 -6.88 11.20 0.06
CA GLY A 136 -7.38 9.88 -0.31
C GLY A 136 -6.73 8.72 0.44
N ILE A 137 -6.08 9.00 1.57
CA ILE A 137 -5.58 7.96 2.49
C ILE A 137 -6.42 8.01 3.76
N HIS A 138 -6.99 6.88 4.11
CA HIS A 138 -7.73 6.70 5.34
C HIS A 138 -7.06 5.61 6.17
N PHE A 139 -6.78 5.90 7.44
CA PHE A 139 -6.16 4.95 8.36
C PHE A 139 -7.17 4.41 9.35
N GLU A 140 -7.15 3.12 9.57
CA GLU A 140 -7.91 2.44 10.60
C GLU A 140 -6.96 1.75 11.57
N GLU A 141 -7.26 1.84 12.86
CA GLU A 141 -6.48 1.12 13.87
C GLU A 141 -6.75 -0.38 13.80
N VAL A 142 -5.71 -1.16 13.99
CA VAL A 142 -5.78 -2.61 14.12
C VAL A 142 -5.19 -2.99 15.46
N GLU A 143 -5.88 -3.86 16.20
CA GLU A 143 -5.41 -4.35 17.49
C GLU A 143 -4.15 -5.21 17.31
N VAL A 144 -3.25 -5.14 18.29
CA VAL A 144 -2.01 -5.91 18.32
C VAL A 144 -1.91 -6.64 19.66
N GLN A 145 -1.59 -7.92 19.61
CA GLN A 145 -1.32 -8.73 20.80
C GLN A 145 0.15 -8.86 21.11
#